data_b1b328a5704079403a6f69b3cfdcfa01
#
_entry.id   b1b328a5704079403a6f69b3cfdcfa01
#
_cell.length_a   1.000
_cell.length_b   1.000
_cell.length_c   1.000
_cell.angle_alpha   90.00
_cell.angle_beta   90.00
_cell.angle_gamma   90.00
#
_symmetry.space_group_name_H-M   'P 1'
#
loop_
_entity.id
_entity.type
_entity.pdbx_description
1 polymer ?
#
loop_
_entity_poly.entity_id
_entity_poly.type
_entity_poly.pdbx_seq_one_letter_code
_entity_poly.pdbx_strand_id
1 'polypeptide(L)'
;MTNLHKAIFFDRDGVLNKERKDYVKIHSELEIFPNIGHLIKKLSDAGFLIIIITNQSAINRGFTSHENLSEIHSKLQKFLQKNGTKIDSFYYCPHRPNENCDCRKPNPGLILRA
;
A
#
# COMPACT_ATOMS: atom_id res chain seq x y z
N MET A 1 21.21 17.33 15.64
CA MET A 1 19.80 17.70 15.49
C MET A 1 19.02 16.51 14.94
N THR A 2 17.99 16.08 15.62
CA THR A 2 17.21 14.93 15.20
C THR A 2 16.11 15.41 14.24
N ASN A 3 16.13 14.92 13.01
CA ASN A 3 15.04 15.19 12.08
C ASN A 3 13.88 14.26 12.39
N LEU A 4 12.83 14.81 12.99
CA LEU A 4 11.60 14.06 13.24
C LEU A 4 10.72 14.14 12.00
N HIS A 5 10.42 12.99 11.43
CA HIS A 5 9.49 12.91 10.31
C HIS A 5 8.14 12.44 10.82
N LYS A 6 7.08 13.13 10.38
CA LYS A 6 5.71 12.66 10.57
C LYS A 6 5.37 11.72 9.43
N ALA A 7 4.72 10.60 9.74
CA ALA A 7 4.31 9.63 8.75
C ALA A 7 2.81 9.38 8.83
N ILE A 8 2.20 9.13 7.68
CA ILE A 8 0.83 8.67 7.58
C ILE A 8 0.84 7.27 7.00
N PHE A 9 0.18 6.36 7.67
CA PHE A 9 0.03 4.97 7.23
C PHE A 9 -1.33 4.79 6.57
N PHE A 10 -1.31 4.33 5.34
CA PHE A 10 -2.54 4.06 4.59
C PHE A 10 -2.67 2.57 4.31
N ASP A 11 -3.89 2.08 4.40
CA ASP A 11 -4.25 0.84 3.73
C ASP A 11 -4.33 1.11 2.22
N ARG A 12 -4.20 0.08 1.41
CA ARG A 12 -4.30 0.22 -0.04
C ARG A 12 -5.73 -0.01 -0.53
N ASP A 13 -6.21 -1.26 -0.42
CA ASP A 13 -7.52 -1.65 -0.96
C ASP A 13 -8.66 -0.96 -0.21
N GLY A 14 -9.52 -0.29 -0.95
CA GLY A 14 -10.64 0.46 -0.39
C GLY A 14 -10.26 1.88 0.06
N VAL A 15 -8.98 2.26 0.04
CA VAL A 15 -8.48 3.58 0.42
C VAL A 15 -7.81 4.29 -0.74
N LEU A 16 -6.80 3.68 -1.36
CA LEU A 16 -6.10 4.24 -2.51
C LEU A 16 -6.66 3.73 -3.83
N ASN A 17 -7.15 2.52 -3.85
CA ASN A 17 -7.77 1.89 -5.01
C ASN A 17 -9.04 1.16 -4.61
N LYS A 18 -9.87 0.89 -5.61
CA LYS A 18 -11.11 0.17 -5.42
C LYS A 18 -10.83 -1.26 -4.97
N GLU A 19 -11.55 -1.70 -3.93
CA GLU A 19 -11.47 -3.06 -3.44
C GLU A 19 -12.19 -4.03 -4.39
N ARG A 20 -11.63 -5.23 -4.58
CA ARG A 20 -12.25 -6.30 -5.37
C ARG A 20 -12.53 -7.50 -4.46
N LYS A 21 -13.67 -8.14 -4.66
CA LYS A 21 -14.04 -9.36 -3.92
C LYS A 21 -13.05 -10.50 -4.17
N ASP A 22 -12.51 -10.57 -5.40
CA ASP A 22 -11.57 -11.60 -5.84
C ASP A 22 -10.11 -11.13 -5.79
N TYR A 23 -9.84 -10.05 -5.05
CA TYR A 23 -8.54 -9.40 -4.90
C TYR A 23 -8.05 -8.71 -6.18
N VAL A 24 -7.19 -7.73 -6.01
CA VAL A 24 -6.38 -7.16 -7.10
C VAL A 24 -5.17 -8.07 -7.29
N LYS A 25 -5.15 -8.85 -8.35
CA LYS A 25 -4.17 -9.91 -8.57
C LYS A 25 -3.08 -9.52 -9.56
N ILE A 26 -3.41 -8.63 -10.51
CA ILE A 26 -2.48 -8.13 -11.54
C ILE A 26 -2.71 -6.63 -11.72
N HIS A 27 -1.73 -5.93 -12.32
CA HIS A 27 -1.79 -4.47 -12.44
C HIS A 27 -2.99 -3.97 -13.25
N SER A 28 -3.47 -4.74 -14.23
CA SER A 28 -4.63 -4.34 -15.03
C SER A 28 -5.94 -4.32 -14.25
N GLU A 29 -5.99 -4.98 -13.09
CA GLU A 29 -7.15 -5.00 -12.21
C GLU A 29 -7.16 -3.84 -11.20
N LEU A 30 -6.07 -3.09 -11.12
CA LEU A 30 -5.95 -1.97 -10.19
C LEU A 30 -6.74 -0.77 -10.70
N GLU A 31 -7.76 -0.37 -9.94
CA GLU A 31 -8.54 0.83 -10.20
C GLU A 31 -8.24 1.87 -9.12
N ILE A 32 -7.40 2.82 -9.46
CA ILE A 32 -6.96 3.88 -8.53
C ILE A 32 -8.04 4.93 -8.43
N PHE A 33 -8.38 5.37 -7.21
CA PHE A 33 -9.33 6.46 -7.02
C PHE A 33 -8.76 7.76 -7.61
N PRO A 34 -9.52 8.48 -8.47
CA PRO A 34 -8.95 9.56 -9.27
C PRO A 34 -8.44 10.75 -8.44
N ASN A 35 -9.00 11.00 -7.25
CA ASN A 35 -8.61 12.13 -6.41
C ASN A 35 -7.45 11.84 -5.46
N ILE A 36 -6.94 10.60 -5.43
CA ILE A 36 -5.95 10.20 -4.43
C ILE A 36 -4.59 10.87 -4.67
N GLY A 37 -4.23 11.12 -5.93
CA GLY A 37 -2.98 11.79 -6.27
C GLY A 37 -2.91 13.19 -5.68
N HIS A 38 -3.98 13.96 -5.79
CA HIS A 38 -4.07 15.30 -5.25
C HIS A 38 -4.01 15.32 -3.71
N LEU A 39 -4.72 14.39 -3.08
CA LEU A 39 -4.74 14.26 -1.63
C LEU A 39 -3.37 13.89 -1.07
N ILE A 40 -2.72 12.89 -1.67
CA ILE A 40 -1.39 12.43 -1.24
C ILE A 40 -0.36 13.54 -1.45
N LYS A 41 -0.46 14.29 -2.55
CA LYS A 41 0.43 15.42 -2.79
C LYS A 41 0.33 16.46 -1.69
N LYS A 42 -0.88 16.83 -1.27
CA LYS A 42 -1.08 17.77 -0.17
C LYS A 42 -0.42 17.32 1.13
N LEU A 43 -0.55 16.02 1.46
CA LEU A 43 0.04 15.47 2.67
C LEU A 43 1.57 15.42 2.57
N SER A 44 2.10 15.04 1.42
CA SER A 44 3.55 15.01 1.18
C SER A 44 4.15 16.42 1.25
N ASP A 45 3.49 17.41 0.63
CA ASP A 45 3.93 18.81 0.68
C ASP A 45 3.88 19.38 2.10
N ALA A 46 2.99 18.87 2.94
CA ALA A 46 2.92 19.26 4.35
C ALA A 46 4.01 18.59 5.23
N GLY A 47 4.88 17.77 4.64
CA GLY A 47 6.01 17.15 5.32
C GLY A 47 5.77 15.73 5.83
N PHE A 48 4.66 15.09 5.46
CA PHE A 48 4.38 13.72 5.88
C PHE A 48 5.06 12.70 4.95
N LEU A 49 5.67 11.68 5.54
CA LEU A 49 6.03 10.47 4.81
C LEU A 49 4.76 9.67 4.52
N ILE A 50 4.66 9.14 3.33
CA ILE A 50 3.50 8.36 2.89
C ILE A 50 3.90 6.89 2.87
N ILE A 51 3.30 6.10 3.74
CA ILE A 51 3.64 4.70 3.93
C ILE A 51 2.38 3.85 3.75
N ILE A 52 2.48 2.83 2.92
CA ILE A 52 1.39 1.87 2.70
C ILE A 52 1.64 0.64 3.56
N ILE A 53 0.63 0.26 4.34
CA ILE A 53 0.61 -1.02 5.05
C ILE A 53 -0.66 -1.76 4.66
N THR A 54 -0.53 -2.95 4.09
CA THR A 54 -1.66 -3.64 3.51
C THR A 54 -1.58 -5.16 3.71
N ASN A 55 -2.74 -5.76 3.99
CA ASN A 55 -2.87 -7.23 3.99
C ASN A 55 -3.09 -7.69 2.55
N GLN A 56 -2.29 -8.66 2.09
CA GLN A 56 -2.33 -9.18 0.73
C GLN A 56 -2.33 -10.71 0.74
N SER A 57 -3.31 -11.30 1.40
CA SER A 57 -3.42 -12.76 1.57
C SER A 57 -3.59 -13.53 0.26
N ALA A 58 -3.96 -12.85 -0.83
CA ALA A 58 -4.06 -13.45 -2.15
C ALA A 58 -2.75 -14.13 -2.57
N ILE A 59 -1.59 -13.67 -2.09
CA ILE A 59 -0.30 -14.28 -2.38
C ILE A 59 -0.24 -15.70 -1.81
N ASN A 60 -0.46 -15.86 -0.51
CA ASN A 60 -0.38 -17.19 0.13
C ASN A 60 -1.59 -18.07 -0.17
N ARG A 61 -2.67 -17.47 -0.71
CA ARG A 61 -3.80 -18.25 -1.25
C ARG A 61 -3.55 -18.77 -2.66
N GLY A 62 -2.45 -18.39 -3.31
CA GLY A 62 -2.08 -18.83 -4.64
C GLY A 62 -2.77 -18.08 -5.78
N PHE A 63 -3.46 -16.97 -5.51
CA PHE A 63 -4.17 -16.19 -6.53
C PHE A 63 -3.29 -15.19 -7.24
N THR A 64 -2.18 -14.80 -6.62
CA THR A 64 -1.21 -13.87 -7.19
C THR A 64 0.19 -14.20 -6.65
N SER A 65 1.17 -13.35 -6.97
CA SER A 65 2.56 -13.53 -6.59
C SER A 65 3.15 -12.23 -6.05
N HIS A 66 4.32 -12.34 -5.40
CA HIS A 66 5.10 -11.16 -5.00
C HIS A 66 5.48 -10.29 -6.21
N GLU A 67 5.78 -10.91 -7.34
CA GLU A 67 6.12 -10.19 -8.58
C GLU A 67 4.92 -9.38 -9.09
N ASN A 68 3.74 -9.99 -9.14
CA ASN A 68 2.52 -9.30 -9.53
C ASN A 68 2.20 -8.15 -8.58
N LEU A 69 2.40 -8.34 -7.29
CA LEU A 69 2.19 -7.28 -6.31
C LEU A 69 3.15 -6.12 -6.54
N SER A 70 4.41 -6.42 -6.84
CA SER A 70 5.40 -5.38 -7.18
C SER A 70 4.98 -4.56 -8.39
N GLU A 71 4.43 -5.20 -9.42
CA GLU A 71 3.90 -4.51 -10.60
C GLU A 71 2.69 -3.64 -10.28
N ILE A 72 1.79 -4.13 -9.42
CA ILE A 72 0.63 -3.37 -8.95
C ILE A 72 1.10 -2.10 -8.22
N HIS A 73 2.04 -2.24 -7.29
CA HIS A 73 2.58 -1.12 -6.53
C HIS A 73 3.36 -0.15 -7.42
N SER A 74 4.07 -0.66 -8.43
CA SER A 74 4.76 0.18 -9.41
C SER A 74 3.77 1.03 -10.22
N LYS A 75 2.64 0.46 -10.62
CA LYS A 75 1.57 1.18 -11.32
C LYS A 75 0.99 2.31 -10.46
N LEU A 76 0.74 2.03 -9.18
CA LEU A 76 0.26 3.04 -8.23
C LEU A 76 1.28 4.16 -8.06
N GLN A 77 2.56 3.81 -7.91
CA GLN A 77 3.64 4.78 -7.76
C GLN A 77 3.78 5.68 -8.98
N LYS A 78 3.69 5.12 -10.19
CA LYS A 78 3.74 5.89 -11.44
C LYS A 78 2.58 6.87 -11.55
N PHE A 79 1.38 6.44 -11.13
CA PHE A 79 0.22 7.32 -11.07
C PHE A 79 0.47 8.52 -10.17
N LEU A 80 1.02 8.28 -8.97
CA LEU A 80 1.33 9.34 -8.01
C LEU A 80 2.44 10.26 -8.51
N GLN A 81 3.45 9.72 -9.19
CA GLN A 81 4.53 10.51 -9.78
C GLN A 81 4.01 11.50 -10.84
N LYS A 82 3.01 11.09 -11.62
CA LYS A 82 2.34 12.00 -12.56
C LYS A 82 1.60 13.13 -11.87
N ASN A 83 1.22 12.96 -10.61
CA ASN A 83 0.59 13.98 -9.79
C ASN A 83 1.61 14.77 -8.95
N GLY A 84 2.89 14.56 -9.17
CA GLY A 84 3.96 15.29 -8.48
C GLY A 84 4.20 14.84 -7.05
N THR A 85 3.86 13.61 -6.72
CA THR A 85 4.05 13.04 -5.39
C THR A 85 4.51 11.58 -5.48
N LYS A 86 4.65 10.93 -4.35
CA LYS A 86 5.10 9.52 -4.29
C LYS A 86 4.69 8.87 -2.98
N ILE A 87 4.72 7.54 -2.97
CA ILE A 87 4.70 6.73 -1.76
C ILE A 87 6.16 6.49 -1.36
N ASP A 88 6.47 6.72 -0.08
CA ASP A 88 7.84 6.56 0.43
C ASP A 88 8.20 5.09 0.66
N SER A 89 7.26 4.29 1.16
CA SER A 89 7.49 2.87 1.42
C SER A 89 6.21 2.07 1.34
N PHE A 90 6.35 0.81 0.90
CA PHE A 90 5.29 -0.18 0.89
C PHE A 90 5.67 -1.33 1.82
N TYR A 91 4.74 -1.71 2.71
CA TYR A 91 4.85 -2.90 3.56
C TYR A 91 3.59 -3.72 3.40
N TYR A 92 3.72 -5.02 3.22
CA TYR A 92 2.56 -5.89 3.03
C TYR A 92 2.72 -7.21 3.79
N CYS A 93 1.58 -7.79 4.16
CA CYS A 93 1.51 -9.11 4.76
C CYS A 93 0.88 -10.08 3.77
N PRO A 94 1.60 -11.11 3.30
CA PRO A 94 1.07 -12.08 2.34
C PRO A 94 0.29 -13.22 2.99
N HIS A 95 0.28 -13.29 4.31
CA HIS A 95 -0.25 -14.42 5.06
C HIS A 95 -1.76 -14.45 5.10
N ARG A 96 -2.32 -15.65 5.16
CA ARG A 96 -3.75 -15.85 5.43
C ARG A 96 -4.02 -15.65 6.93
N PRO A 97 -5.28 -15.38 7.31
CA PRO A 97 -5.61 -15.13 8.74
C PRO A 97 -5.19 -16.25 9.69
N ASN A 98 -5.16 -17.50 9.22
CA ASN A 98 -4.85 -18.67 10.04
C ASN A 98 -3.35 -19.00 10.13
N GLU A 99 -2.46 -18.17 9.61
CA GLU A 99 -1.02 -18.44 9.60
C GLU A 99 -0.27 -17.86 10.81
N ASN A 100 -0.96 -17.23 11.74
CA ASN A 100 -0.42 -16.73 13.03
C ASN A 100 0.83 -15.85 12.87
N CYS A 101 0.84 -14.96 11.87
CA CYS A 101 1.95 -14.02 11.69
C CYS A 101 1.79 -12.77 12.56
N ASP A 102 2.88 -12.01 12.71
CA ASP A 102 2.86 -10.72 13.41
C ASP A 102 2.51 -9.54 12.50
N CYS A 103 2.55 -9.73 11.18
CA CYS A 103 2.43 -8.63 10.21
C CYS A 103 1.00 -8.39 9.72
N ARG A 104 0.09 -9.36 9.85
CA ARG A 104 -1.29 -9.18 9.39
C ARG A 104 -2.05 -8.24 10.33
N LYS A 105 -2.58 -7.13 9.77
CA LYS A 105 -3.42 -6.21 10.56
C LYS A 105 -4.61 -6.96 11.17
N PRO A 106 -4.99 -6.70 12.41
CA PRO A 106 -4.54 -5.61 13.27
C PRO A 106 -3.21 -5.82 14.02
N ASN A 107 -2.46 -6.87 13.74
CA ASN A 107 -1.17 -7.06 14.37
C ASN A 107 -0.18 -5.97 13.94
N PRO A 108 0.74 -5.51 14.81
CA PRO A 108 1.54 -4.32 14.57
C PRO A 108 2.82 -4.54 13.78
N GLY A 109 3.09 -5.75 13.27
CA GLY A 109 4.38 -6.10 12.66
C GLY A 109 4.78 -5.19 11.50
N LEU A 110 3.84 -4.83 10.62
CA LEU A 110 4.14 -3.95 9.48
C LEU A 110 4.47 -2.53 9.93
N ILE A 111 3.74 -2.00 10.89
CA ILE A 111 3.99 -0.66 11.44
C ILE A 111 5.36 -0.62 12.13
N LEU A 112 5.71 -1.67 12.87
CA LEU A 112 6.99 -1.75 13.56
C LEU A 112 8.18 -1.84 12.61
N ARG A 113 7.99 -2.41 11.41
CA ARG A 113 9.04 -2.49 10.38
C ARG A 113 9.19 -1.20 9.59
N ALA A 114 8.17 -0.37 9.61
CA ALA A 114 8.17 0.88 8.87
C ALA A 114 9.06 1.98 9.49
#